data_e404d4429b427578a78c936ecf561e3f
#
_entry.id   e404d4429b427578a78c936ecf561e3f
#
_cell.length_a   1.000
_cell.length_b   1.000
_cell.length_c   1.000
_cell.angle_alpha   90.00
_cell.angle_beta   90.00
_cell.angle_gamma   90.00
#
_symmetry.space_group_name_H-M   'P 1'
#
loop_
_entity.id
_entity.type
_entity.pdbx_description
1 polymer ?
#
loop_
_entity_poly.entity_id
_entity_poly.type
_entity_poly.pdbx_seq_one_letter_code
_entity_poly.pdbx_strand_id
1 'polypeptide(L)' 'MGHRLDRGDVIDMLEESAMRRIPVVIELKNGHLFEDHVTDIAKWNGEDHVAFSKHEFTPLRRISKIYRAWPVEHTYAGKR' A
#
# COMPACT_ATOMS: atom_id res chain seq x y z
N MET A 1 -2.28 -1.06 15.40
CA MET A 1 -1.54 -1.85 15.63
C MET A 1 -0.22 -1.72 15.25
N GLY A 2 0.50 -1.48 15.71
CA GLY A 2 1.70 -1.05 15.39
C GLY A 2 2.77 -1.99 15.17
N HIS A 3 2.57 -3.09 14.68
CA HIS A 3 3.67 -3.94 14.45
C HIS A 3 4.27 -3.71 13.11
N ARG A 4 5.51 -4.01 12.99
CA ARG A 4 6.24 -3.84 11.80
C ARG A 4 5.90 -4.91 10.84
N LEU A 5 5.70 -4.56 9.60
CA LEU A 5 5.50 -5.52 8.53
C LEU A 5 6.83 -5.83 7.92
N ASP A 6 7.11 -7.09 7.64
CA ASP A 6 8.29 -7.37 6.90
C ASP A 6 8.01 -7.23 5.42
N ARG A 7 9.05 -7.32 4.64
CA ARG A 7 8.94 -7.01 3.22
C ARG A 7 7.95 -7.92 2.50
N GLY A 8 7.93 -9.19 2.87
CA GLY A 8 7.01 -10.12 2.22
C GLY A 8 5.56 -9.76 2.50
N ASP A 9 5.25 -9.39 3.74
CA ASP A 9 3.89 -9.00 4.09
C ASP A 9 3.46 -7.74 3.38
N VAL A 10 4.38 -6.79 3.23
CA VAL A 10 4.07 -5.55 2.53
C VAL A 10 3.78 -5.81 1.07
N ILE A 11 4.60 -6.61 0.42
CA ILE A 11 4.41 -6.95 -0.98
C ILE A 11 3.07 -7.66 -1.17
N ASP A 12 2.76 -8.62 -0.31
CA ASP A 12 1.49 -9.34 -0.41
C ASP A 12 0.30 -8.42 -0.25
N MET A 13 0.36 -7.50 0.69
CA MET A 13 -0.71 -6.54 0.90
C MET A 13 -0.90 -5.66 -0.32
N LEU A 14 0.21 -5.19 -0.91
CA LEU A 14 0.13 -4.32 -2.07
C LEU A 14 -0.41 -5.07 -3.28
N GLU A 15 0.01 -6.32 -3.47
CA GLU A 15 -0.48 -7.11 -4.57
C GLU A 15 -1.96 -7.39 -4.43
N GLU A 16 -2.40 -7.72 -3.24
CA GLU A 16 -3.81 -7.94 -3.01
C GLU A 16 -4.62 -6.67 -3.22
N SER A 17 -4.10 -5.54 -2.77
CA SER A 17 -4.78 -4.26 -2.96
C SER A 17 -4.92 -3.94 -4.44
N ALA A 18 -3.88 -4.22 -5.23
CA ALA A 18 -3.94 -4.00 -6.65
C ALA A 18 -4.98 -4.89 -7.30
N MET A 19 -4.97 -6.16 -6.94
CA MET A 19 -5.87 -7.11 -7.53
C MET A 19 -7.32 -6.80 -7.21
N ARG A 20 -7.59 -6.38 -6.00
CA ARG A 20 -8.95 -6.10 -5.56
C ARG A 20 -9.36 -4.66 -5.74
N ARG A 21 -8.42 -3.82 -6.20
CA ARG A 21 -8.68 -2.39 -6.40
C ARG A 21 -9.10 -1.70 -5.11
N ILE A 22 -8.45 -2.06 -4.02
CA ILE A 22 -8.71 -1.45 -2.73
C ILE A 22 -7.74 -0.29 -2.56
N PRO A 23 -8.24 0.90 -2.24
CA PRO A 23 -7.31 2.01 -2.05
C PRO A 23 -6.48 1.83 -0.78
N VAL A 24 -5.30 2.39 -0.79
CA VAL A 24 -4.39 2.34 0.35
C VAL A 24 -3.96 3.75 0.71
N VAL A 25 -3.62 3.94 1.96
CA VAL A 25 -2.99 5.17 2.42
C VAL A 25 -1.52 4.87 2.63
N ILE A 26 -0.68 5.66 2.03
CA ILE A 26 0.76 5.49 2.07
C ILE A 26 1.36 6.61 2.90
N GLU A 27 2.19 6.25 3.86
CA GLU A 27 2.98 7.23 4.57
C GLU A 27 4.43 7.07 4.13
N LEU A 28 5.00 8.12 3.59
CA LEU A 28 6.40 8.10 3.17
C LEU A 28 7.29 8.46 4.35
N LYS A 29 8.55 8.15 4.23
CA LYS A 29 9.50 8.39 5.32
C LYS A 29 9.70 9.87 5.62
N ASN A 30 9.36 10.73 4.68
CA ASN A 30 9.42 12.17 4.93
C ASN A 30 8.15 12.70 5.59
N GLY A 31 7.22 11.82 5.95
CA GLY A 31 5.99 12.22 6.62
C GLY A 31 4.82 12.53 5.71
N HIS A 32 5.05 12.52 4.41
CA HIS A 32 3.96 12.81 3.46
C HIS A 32 2.99 11.64 3.41
N LEU A 33 1.70 11.95 3.43
CA LEU A 33 0.64 10.94 3.37
C LEU A 33 -0.17 11.15 2.10
N PHE A 34 -0.55 10.06 1.46
CA PHE A 34 -1.49 10.15 0.35
C PHE A 34 -2.30 8.87 0.24
N GLU A 35 -3.43 8.96 -0.40
CA GLU A 35 -4.30 7.82 -0.66
C GLU A 35 -4.34 7.58 -2.16
N ASP A 36 -4.22 6.35 -2.58
CA ASP A 36 -4.25 6.02 -4.00
C ASP A 36 -4.51 4.53 -4.16
N HIS A 37 -4.68 4.11 -5.40
CA HIS A 37 -4.77 2.69 -5.74
C HIS A 37 -3.42 2.23 -6.24
N VAL A 38 -3.03 1.05 -5.83
CA VAL A 38 -1.84 0.41 -6.35
C VAL A 38 -2.21 -0.22 -7.68
N THR A 39 -1.44 0.04 -8.72
CA THR A 39 -1.70 -0.56 -10.01
C THR A 39 -0.74 -1.70 -10.32
N ASP A 40 0.45 -1.68 -9.75
CA ASP A 40 1.42 -2.73 -10.01
C ASP A 40 2.55 -2.66 -9.00
N ILE A 41 3.30 -3.72 -8.90
CA ILE A 41 4.53 -3.75 -8.14
C ILE A 41 5.59 -4.30 -9.08
N ALA A 42 6.66 -3.58 -9.25
CA ALA A 42 7.68 -3.94 -10.22
C ALA A 42 9.07 -3.76 -9.65
N LYS A 43 9.98 -4.58 -10.08
CA LYS A 43 11.37 -4.41 -9.70
C LYS A 43 12.06 -3.55 -10.76
N TRP A 44 12.75 -2.54 -10.31
CA TRP A 44 13.46 -1.66 -11.22
C TRP A 44 14.77 -1.28 -10.56
N ASN A 45 15.85 -1.42 -11.29
CA ASN A 45 17.21 -1.19 -10.77
C ASN A 45 17.44 -2.01 -9.50
N GLY A 46 16.93 -3.21 -9.46
CA GLY A 46 17.16 -4.09 -8.31
C GLY A 46 16.31 -3.80 -7.09
N GLU A 47 15.41 -2.83 -7.16
CA GLU A 47 14.57 -2.48 -6.02
C GLU A 47 13.11 -2.64 -6.36
N ASP A 48 12.34 -3.04 -5.38
CA ASP A 48 10.90 -3.10 -5.55
C ASP A 48 10.31 -1.70 -5.56
N HIS A 49 9.40 -1.46 -6.47
CA HIS A 49 8.71 -0.18 -6.61
C HIS A 49 7.22 -0.43 -6.68
N VAL A 50 6.47 0.56 -6.24
CA VAL A 50 5.02 0.52 -6.29
C VAL A 50 4.55 1.53 -7.31
N ALA A 51 3.71 1.07 -8.23
CA ALA A 51 3.08 1.96 -9.20
C ALA A 51 1.69 2.30 -8.71
N PHE A 52 1.36 3.57 -8.75
CA PHE A 52 0.08 4.08 -8.26
C PHE A 52 -0.73 4.65 -9.43
N SER A 53 -2.01 4.78 -9.21
CA SER A 53 -2.90 5.32 -10.23
C SER A 53 -2.65 6.79 -10.49
N LYS A 54 -2.42 7.57 -9.43
CA LYS A 54 -2.31 9.01 -9.55
C LYS A 54 -1.04 9.61 -8.99
N HIS A 55 -0.21 8.81 -8.39
CA HIS A 55 1.04 9.28 -7.79
C HIS A 55 2.22 8.62 -8.48
N GLU A 56 3.40 9.15 -8.21
CA GLU A 56 4.55 8.67 -8.95
C GLU A 56 5.00 7.29 -8.49
N PHE A 57 5.69 6.63 -9.37
CA PHE A 57 6.30 5.34 -9.14
C PHE A 57 7.27 5.49 -7.98
N THR A 58 7.09 4.74 -6.91
CA THR A 58 7.77 4.98 -5.65
C THR A 58 8.54 3.75 -5.20
N PRO A 59 9.81 3.88 -4.89
CA PRO A 59 10.55 2.73 -4.37
C PRO A 59 10.03 2.37 -2.99
N LEU A 60 9.93 1.08 -2.74
CA LEU A 60 9.38 0.58 -1.49
C LEU A 60 10.17 1.08 -0.30
N ARG A 61 11.46 1.31 -0.45
CA ARG A 61 12.28 1.80 0.67
C ARG A 61 11.89 3.18 1.16
N ARG A 62 11.13 3.94 0.35
CA ARG A 62 10.68 5.27 0.78
C ARG A 62 9.38 5.24 1.54
N ILE A 63 8.74 4.08 1.62
CA ILE A 63 7.46 3.95 2.26
C ILE A 63 7.68 3.54 3.72
N SER A 64 7.10 4.30 4.63
CA SER A 64 7.18 4.02 6.05
C SER A 64 6.06 3.12 6.51
N LYS A 65 4.85 3.40 6.10
CA LYS A 65 3.68 2.64 6.52
C LYS A 65 2.67 2.57 5.40
N ILE A 66 1.89 1.50 5.40
CA ILE A 66 0.81 1.31 4.45
C ILE A 66 -0.42 0.89 5.23
N TYR A 67 -1.54 1.52 4.94
CA TYR A 67 -2.81 1.17 5.56
C TYR A 67 -3.83 0.93 4.47
N ARG A 68 -4.78 0.06 4.72
CA ARG A 68 -5.94 0.01 3.84
C ARG A 68 -6.78 1.23 4.15
N ALA A 69 -7.28 1.85 3.09
CA ALA A 69 -8.02 3.09 3.25
C ALA A 69 -9.34 2.87 3.92
N TRP A 70 -9.94 1.64 3.81
CA TRP A 70 -11.14 1.39 4.51
C TRP A 70 -11.04 0.17 5.31
N PRO A 71 -11.70 0.16 6.40
CA PRO A 71 -11.72 -0.96 7.26
C PRO A 71 -12.55 -1.91 6.65
N VAL A 72 -12.13 -2.73 6.19
CA VAL A 72 -12.87 -3.62 5.56
C VAL A 72 -13.61 -4.43 6.47
N GLU A 73 -13.83 -4.15 6.99
CA GLU A 73 -14.38 -4.76 7.52
C GLU A 73 -15.20 -4.44 8.12
N HIS A 74 -15.33 -3.84 7.87
CA HIS A 74 -15.91 -3.47 8.17
C HIS A 74 -16.70 -3.72 8.13
N THR A 75 -16.55 -3.66 7.87
CA THR A 75 -17.13 -3.80 7.82
C THR A 75 -17.88 -4.17 8.00
N TYR A 76 -17.84 -4.06 7.93
CA TYR A 76 -18.58 -4.25 8.04
C TYR A 76 -19.24 -4.50 8.27
N ALA A 77 -19.11 -4.46 8.13
CA ALA A 77 -19.71 -4.59 8.28
C ALA A 77 -20.52 -4.79 8.52
N GLY A 78 -20.60 -4.75 8.45
CA GLY A 78 -21.29 -4.85 8.63
C GLY A 78 -22.02 -5.05 8.83
N LYS A 79 -21.96 -4.96 8.81
CA LYS A 79 -22.55 -4.96 8.99
C LYS A 79 -23.35 -5.13 8.96
N ARG A 80 -23.38 -5.20 8.91
CA ARG A 80 -24.09 -4.94 8.70
C ARG A 80 -24.80 -5.15 8.62
#